data_69d4f3dbdd71b8dfc07d0a1eab26f8ca
#
_entry.id   69d4f3dbdd71b8dfc07d0a1eab26f8ca
#
_cell.length_a   1.000
_cell.length_b   1.000
_cell.length_c   1.000
_cell.angle_alpha   90.00
_cell.angle_beta   90.00
_cell.angle_gamma   90.00
#
_symmetry.space_group_name_H-M   'P 1'
#
loop_
_entity.id
_entity.type
_entity.pdbx_description
1 polymer ?
#
loop_
_entity_poly.entity_id
_entity_poly.type
_entity_poly.pdbx_seq_one_letter_code
_entity_poly.pdbx_strand_id
1 'polypeptide(L)'
;MNEFSSFDQPVMMKIDKIIDESNGTKSFMFRHKLDYNPGQFVMVWLPGVDEKPLAVSYLSDDFFGITVLERGKFTKLLHTMVPGDQLGIRGPFGHGYSFPDNIKNGKGSVCVIGGGCGMASVTVLIEKLQDNNPTILMGAATSTSLFFKNRYKDITLFTDDGSEGIKGYPTDVLEELHNKNGYDIIYTCGPEIMMSKVFDFCKKHNIQFEASLERYMKCGIGVCGQCVCDGQMVCKDGPVFNLQALSN
;
A
#
# COMPACT_ATOMS: atom_id res chain seq x y z
N MET A 1 -3.41 -31.94 14.63
CA MET A 1 -3.64 -31.76 13.18
C MET A 1 -3.22 -30.33 12.92
N ASN A 2 -2.08 -30.16 12.23
CA ASN A 2 -1.65 -28.82 11.83
C ASN A 2 -2.68 -28.27 10.85
N GLU A 3 -3.42 -27.27 11.24
CA GLU A 3 -4.14 -26.41 10.31
C GLU A 3 -3.06 -25.72 9.47
N PHE A 4 -2.76 -26.30 8.31
CA PHE A 4 -2.12 -25.55 7.25
C PHE A 4 -3.06 -24.40 6.96
N SER A 5 -2.62 -23.15 7.24
CA SER A 5 -3.40 -22.01 6.84
C SER A 5 -3.66 -22.16 5.34
N SER A 6 -4.89 -22.08 4.93
CA SER A 6 -5.37 -22.41 3.58
C SER A 6 -4.77 -21.54 2.46
N PHE A 7 -3.79 -20.69 2.77
CA PHE A 7 -3.23 -19.68 1.87
C PHE A 7 -1.78 -19.92 1.42
N ASP A 8 -1.15 -21.02 1.80
CA ASP A 8 0.18 -21.37 1.27
C ASP A 8 0.11 -21.84 -0.19
N GLN A 9 -1.06 -22.31 -0.63
CA GLN A 9 -1.36 -22.65 -2.03
C GLN A 9 -2.33 -21.62 -2.62
N PRO A 10 -2.21 -21.28 -3.94
CA PRO A 10 -3.14 -20.38 -4.58
C PRO A 10 -4.57 -20.92 -4.55
N VAL A 11 -5.49 -20.14 -4.00
CA VAL A 11 -6.93 -20.39 -4.07
C VAL A 11 -7.47 -19.64 -5.28
N MET A 12 -8.12 -20.35 -6.21
CA MET A 12 -8.75 -19.74 -7.37
C MET A 12 -10.00 -18.98 -6.95
N MET A 13 -9.97 -17.66 -7.11
CA MET A 13 -11.06 -16.76 -6.74
C MET A 13 -11.61 -16.07 -7.98
N LYS A 14 -12.94 -15.99 -8.07
CA LYS A 14 -13.63 -15.24 -9.12
C LYS A 14 -13.57 -13.75 -8.84
N ILE A 15 -13.30 -12.96 -9.87
CA ILE A 15 -13.48 -11.51 -9.85
C ILE A 15 -14.98 -11.23 -9.76
N ASP A 16 -15.42 -10.63 -8.66
CA ASP A 16 -16.82 -10.26 -8.45
C ASP A 16 -17.18 -8.96 -9.19
N LYS A 17 -16.28 -7.96 -9.08
CA LYS A 17 -16.45 -6.63 -9.68
C LYS A 17 -15.11 -6.03 -10.06
N ILE A 18 -15.10 -5.20 -11.10
CA ILE A 18 -13.96 -4.37 -11.48
C ILE A 18 -14.39 -2.90 -11.40
N ILE A 19 -13.51 -2.07 -10.86
CA ILE A 19 -13.72 -0.62 -10.73
C ILE A 19 -12.58 0.07 -11.49
N ASP A 20 -12.93 0.94 -12.44
CA ASP A 20 -11.97 1.83 -13.08
C ASP A 20 -11.68 3.02 -12.13
N GLU A 21 -10.48 3.07 -11.58
CA GLU A 21 -10.10 4.08 -10.58
C GLU A 21 -9.53 5.34 -11.23
N SER A 22 -8.72 5.17 -12.26
CA SER A 22 -8.14 6.22 -13.08
C SER A 22 -7.65 5.65 -14.41
N ASN A 23 -7.09 6.49 -15.28
CA ASN A 23 -6.50 6.02 -16.53
C ASN A 23 -5.38 5.00 -16.26
N GLY A 24 -5.59 3.76 -16.71
CA GLY A 24 -4.64 2.66 -16.51
C GLY A 24 -4.60 2.09 -15.09
N THR A 25 -5.56 2.41 -14.21
CA THR A 25 -5.64 1.84 -12.86
C THR A 25 -7.03 1.23 -12.62
N LYS A 26 -7.05 -0.06 -12.27
CA LYS A 26 -8.28 -0.81 -11.97
C LYS A 26 -8.19 -1.49 -10.61
N SER A 27 -9.33 -1.55 -9.93
CA SER A 27 -9.51 -2.38 -8.74
C SER A 27 -10.31 -3.62 -9.06
N PHE A 28 -9.81 -4.77 -8.60
CA PHE A 28 -10.42 -6.08 -8.76
C PHE A 28 -10.93 -6.54 -7.39
N MET A 29 -12.23 -6.77 -7.28
CA MET A 29 -12.92 -7.13 -6.05
C MET A 29 -13.21 -8.63 -6.00
N PHE A 30 -13.00 -9.23 -4.84
CA PHE A 30 -13.21 -10.65 -4.59
C PHE A 30 -14.16 -10.81 -3.40
N ARG A 31 -15.23 -11.58 -3.57
CA ARG A 31 -16.17 -11.91 -2.49
C ARG A 31 -15.59 -13.03 -1.64
N HIS A 32 -14.74 -12.62 -0.72
CA HIS A 32 -14.06 -13.52 0.22
C HIS A 32 -13.59 -12.71 1.43
N LYS A 33 -13.82 -13.23 2.63
CA LYS A 33 -13.26 -12.66 3.86
C LYS A 33 -11.76 -12.92 3.90
N LEU A 34 -10.98 -11.89 4.12
CA LEU A 34 -9.53 -11.98 4.25
C LEU A 34 -9.11 -11.49 5.64
N ASP A 35 -8.41 -12.33 6.41
CA ASP A 35 -7.77 -11.90 7.65
C ASP A 35 -6.47 -11.17 7.30
N TYR A 36 -6.54 -9.84 7.27
CA TYR A 36 -5.52 -8.98 6.72
C TYR A 36 -5.18 -7.84 7.68
N ASN A 37 -3.89 -7.64 7.90
CA ASN A 37 -3.35 -6.46 8.57
C ASN A 37 -2.85 -5.44 7.55
N PRO A 38 -3.20 -4.14 7.66
CA PRO A 38 -2.74 -3.11 6.73
C PRO A 38 -1.25 -3.16 6.53
N GLY A 39 -0.80 -3.13 5.29
CA GLY A 39 0.61 -3.22 4.92
C GLY A 39 1.08 -4.61 4.50
N GLN A 40 0.36 -5.68 4.84
CA GLN A 40 0.59 -7.00 4.25
C GLN A 40 0.29 -7.00 2.75
N PHE A 41 0.62 -8.08 2.04
CA PHE A 41 0.34 -8.25 0.62
C PHE A 41 -0.21 -9.64 0.31
N VAL A 42 -0.86 -9.78 -0.82
CA VAL A 42 -1.23 -11.07 -1.39
C VAL A 42 -0.42 -11.34 -2.65
N MET A 43 -0.10 -12.60 -2.90
CA MET A 43 0.46 -13.04 -4.18
C MET A 43 -0.69 -13.37 -5.12
N VAL A 44 -0.73 -12.70 -6.26
CA VAL A 44 -1.75 -12.85 -7.29
C VAL A 44 -1.17 -13.61 -8.46
N TRP A 45 -1.71 -14.78 -8.72
CA TRP A 45 -1.29 -15.69 -9.78
C TRP A 45 -2.25 -15.67 -10.96
N LEU A 46 -1.71 -15.36 -12.13
CA LEU A 46 -2.40 -15.52 -13.40
C LEU A 46 -1.84 -16.80 -14.08
N PRO A 47 -2.63 -17.89 -14.15
CA PRO A 47 -2.18 -19.17 -14.66
C PRO A 47 -1.54 -19.06 -16.05
N GLY A 48 -0.36 -19.69 -16.20
CA GLY A 48 0.39 -19.68 -17.46
C GLY A 48 1.14 -18.37 -17.78
N VAL A 49 1.06 -17.37 -16.89
CA VAL A 49 1.72 -16.06 -17.10
C VAL A 49 2.77 -15.79 -16.03
N ASP A 50 2.35 -15.48 -14.80
CA ASP A 50 3.23 -15.10 -13.70
C ASP A 50 2.44 -14.98 -12.38
N GLU A 51 3.16 -14.70 -11.28
CA GLU A 51 2.62 -14.36 -9.98
C GLU A 51 3.28 -13.08 -9.46
N LYS A 52 2.48 -12.16 -8.91
CA LYS A 52 2.97 -10.87 -8.42
C LYS A 52 2.42 -10.52 -7.05
N PRO A 53 3.24 -9.88 -6.17
CA PRO A 53 2.76 -9.30 -4.92
C PRO A 53 1.92 -8.07 -5.21
N LEU A 54 0.74 -7.99 -4.60
CA LEU A 54 -0.14 -6.82 -4.66
C LEU A 54 -0.69 -6.51 -3.27
N ALA A 55 -0.73 -5.23 -2.93
CA ALA A 55 -1.35 -4.79 -1.69
C ALA A 55 -2.88 -4.89 -1.78
N VAL A 56 -3.51 -5.16 -0.64
CA VAL A 56 -4.97 -5.08 -0.53
C VAL A 56 -5.35 -3.62 -0.30
N SER A 57 -6.22 -3.11 -1.15
CA SER A 57 -6.66 -1.70 -1.17
C SER A 57 -8.11 -1.49 -0.77
N TYR A 58 -8.90 -2.56 -0.73
CA TYR A 58 -10.26 -2.59 -0.21
C TYR A 58 -10.41 -3.78 0.73
N LEU A 59 -11.04 -3.58 1.88
CA LEU A 59 -11.26 -4.63 2.87
C LEU A 59 -12.59 -4.43 3.58
N SER A 60 -13.35 -5.52 3.72
CA SER A 60 -14.52 -5.61 4.58
C SER A 60 -14.67 -7.03 5.12
N ASP A 61 -15.71 -7.28 5.89
CA ASP A 61 -15.98 -8.64 6.40
C ASP A 61 -16.31 -9.65 5.31
N ASP A 62 -16.81 -9.20 4.15
CA ASP A 62 -17.32 -10.07 3.08
C ASP A 62 -16.48 -10.04 1.81
N PHE A 63 -15.62 -9.05 1.63
CA PHE A 63 -14.82 -8.89 0.42
C PHE A 63 -13.48 -8.23 0.68
N PHE A 64 -12.55 -8.45 -0.24
CA PHE A 64 -11.34 -7.65 -0.38
C PHE A 64 -11.12 -7.24 -1.84
N GLY A 65 -10.24 -6.28 -2.06
CA GLY A 65 -9.89 -5.82 -3.40
C GLY A 65 -8.43 -5.43 -3.51
N ILE A 66 -7.89 -5.61 -4.70
CA ILE A 66 -6.53 -5.21 -5.09
C ILE A 66 -6.63 -4.13 -6.17
N THR A 67 -5.79 -3.11 -6.08
CA THR A 67 -5.73 -2.05 -7.10
C THR A 67 -4.44 -2.17 -7.89
N VAL A 68 -4.56 -2.17 -9.21
CA VAL A 68 -3.50 -2.53 -10.14
C VAL A 68 -3.31 -1.45 -11.18
N LEU A 69 -2.10 -0.89 -11.25
CA LEU A 69 -1.67 -0.01 -12.33
C LEU A 69 -1.18 -0.86 -13.52
N GLU A 70 -1.67 -0.56 -14.72
CA GLU A 70 -1.19 -1.18 -15.95
C GLU A 70 0.25 -0.73 -16.26
N ARG A 71 1.22 -1.64 -16.14
CA ARG A 71 2.63 -1.32 -16.28
C ARG A 71 3.43 -2.30 -17.15
N GLY A 72 3.17 -3.59 -17.02
CA GLY A 72 3.92 -4.64 -17.70
C GLY A 72 3.02 -5.78 -18.18
N LYS A 73 3.60 -6.82 -18.78
CA LYS A 73 2.86 -7.93 -19.37
C LYS A 73 1.78 -8.52 -18.45
N PHE A 74 2.14 -8.78 -17.19
CA PHE A 74 1.21 -9.35 -16.20
C PHE A 74 0.02 -8.43 -15.97
N THR A 75 0.26 -7.16 -15.62
CA THR A 75 -0.80 -6.20 -15.32
C THR A 75 -1.64 -5.83 -16.54
N LYS A 76 -1.04 -5.81 -17.75
CA LYS A 76 -1.79 -5.64 -19.02
C LYS A 76 -2.79 -6.76 -19.24
N LEU A 77 -2.38 -8.02 -19.05
CA LEU A 77 -3.28 -9.15 -19.14
C LEU A 77 -4.35 -9.12 -18.06
N LEU A 78 -3.99 -8.76 -16.83
CA LEU A 78 -4.95 -8.60 -15.74
C LEU A 78 -6.03 -7.56 -16.09
N HIS A 79 -5.65 -6.46 -16.74
CA HIS A 79 -6.57 -5.40 -17.17
C HIS A 79 -7.54 -5.81 -18.29
N THR A 80 -7.28 -6.93 -19.00
CA THR A 80 -8.23 -7.48 -20.00
C THR A 80 -9.27 -8.41 -19.39
N MET A 81 -9.11 -8.79 -18.12
CA MET A 81 -10.05 -9.69 -17.44
C MET A 81 -11.38 -8.99 -17.14
N VAL A 82 -12.42 -9.80 -17.00
CA VAL A 82 -13.79 -9.37 -16.74
C VAL A 82 -14.35 -10.04 -15.48
N PRO A 83 -15.43 -9.50 -14.88
CA PRO A 83 -16.12 -10.18 -13.79
C PRO A 83 -16.50 -11.62 -14.16
N GLY A 84 -16.22 -12.55 -13.25
CA GLY A 84 -16.37 -14.00 -13.48
C GLY A 84 -15.09 -14.74 -13.83
N ASP A 85 -14.08 -14.06 -14.36
CA ASP A 85 -12.74 -14.63 -14.53
C ASP A 85 -12.09 -14.97 -13.20
N GLN A 86 -11.09 -15.85 -13.21
CA GLN A 86 -10.46 -16.35 -11.99
C GLN A 86 -8.98 -16.00 -11.91
N LEU A 87 -8.54 -15.64 -10.72
CA LEU A 87 -7.15 -15.45 -10.32
C LEU A 87 -6.82 -16.36 -9.14
N GLY A 88 -5.61 -16.89 -9.11
CA GLY A 88 -5.08 -17.55 -7.92
C GLY A 88 -4.61 -16.51 -6.91
N ILE A 89 -5.09 -16.61 -5.68
CA ILE A 89 -4.69 -15.73 -4.58
C ILE A 89 -4.10 -16.58 -3.47
N ARG A 90 -2.96 -16.18 -2.93
CA ARG A 90 -2.38 -16.75 -1.70
C ARG A 90 -1.82 -15.64 -0.79
N GLY A 91 -1.77 -15.92 0.48
CA GLY A 91 -1.46 -14.95 1.53
C GLY A 91 -2.65 -14.71 2.46
N PRO A 92 -2.69 -13.61 3.23
CA PRO A 92 -1.71 -12.50 3.20
C PRO A 92 -0.34 -12.86 3.75
N PHE A 93 0.70 -12.18 3.27
CA PHE A 93 2.08 -12.39 3.66
C PHE A 93 2.72 -11.10 4.19
N GLY A 94 3.85 -11.28 4.90
CA GLY A 94 4.64 -10.19 5.44
C GLY A 94 4.03 -9.56 6.69
N HIS A 95 4.73 -8.53 7.19
CA HIS A 95 4.35 -7.75 8.36
C HIS A 95 3.65 -6.46 7.93
N GLY A 96 2.54 -6.17 8.59
CA GLY A 96 1.79 -4.93 8.38
C GLY A 96 2.34 -3.76 9.21
N TYR A 97 1.69 -2.60 9.05
CA TYR A 97 1.96 -1.40 9.84
C TYR A 97 1.68 -1.62 11.33
N SER A 98 2.51 -1.03 12.18
CA SER A 98 2.30 -1.03 13.63
C SER A 98 1.36 0.10 14.05
N PHE A 99 0.73 -0.09 15.19
CA PHE A 99 -0.14 0.92 15.78
C PHE A 99 0.31 1.15 17.24
N PRO A 100 1.12 2.17 17.53
CA PRO A 100 1.46 2.56 18.90
C PRO A 100 0.21 2.83 19.75
N ASP A 101 0.32 2.74 21.08
CA ASP A 101 -0.87 2.82 21.96
C ASP A 101 -1.63 4.13 21.84
N ASN A 102 -0.95 5.27 21.68
CA ASN A 102 -1.59 6.56 21.45
C ASN A 102 -2.36 6.59 20.11
N ILE A 103 -1.87 5.87 19.09
CA ILE A 103 -2.54 5.74 17.79
C ILE A 103 -3.75 4.82 17.91
N LYS A 104 -3.61 3.65 18.54
CA LYS A 104 -4.75 2.73 18.78
C LYS A 104 -5.91 3.38 19.53
N ASN A 105 -5.59 4.31 20.42
CA ASN A 105 -6.59 5.00 21.24
C ASN A 105 -7.17 6.26 20.57
N GLY A 106 -6.86 6.53 19.31
CA GLY A 106 -7.35 7.69 18.55
C GLY A 106 -6.81 9.05 19.04
N LYS A 107 -5.72 9.06 19.84
CA LYS A 107 -5.16 10.29 20.44
C LYS A 107 -3.91 10.79 19.76
N GLY A 108 -3.25 9.97 18.97
CA GLY A 108 -2.02 10.33 18.28
C GLY A 108 -2.27 11.07 16.97
N SER A 109 -1.37 11.98 16.63
CA SER A 109 -1.38 12.72 15.37
C SER A 109 -0.66 11.94 14.29
N VAL A 110 -1.35 11.70 13.17
CA VAL A 110 -0.91 10.79 12.10
C VAL A 110 -0.87 11.50 10.76
N CYS A 111 0.19 11.25 10.00
CA CYS A 111 0.24 11.57 8.58
C CYS A 111 0.40 10.29 7.75
N VAL A 112 -0.35 10.16 6.67
CA VAL A 112 -0.24 9.05 5.70
C VAL A 112 0.06 9.61 4.32
N ILE A 113 1.15 9.14 3.71
CA ILE A 113 1.63 9.64 2.43
C ILE A 113 1.66 8.51 1.40
N GLY A 114 0.86 8.65 0.35
CA GLY A 114 0.85 7.72 -0.78
C GLY A 114 1.42 8.36 -2.04
N GLY A 115 2.41 7.72 -2.68
CA GLY A 115 2.97 8.17 -3.95
C GLY A 115 2.62 7.22 -5.09
N GLY A 116 1.92 7.70 -6.14
CA GLY A 116 1.50 6.88 -7.26
C GLY A 116 0.77 5.61 -6.80
N CYS A 117 1.16 4.43 -7.31
CA CYS A 117 0.55 3.15 -6.93
C CYS A 117 0.71 2.80 -5.44
N GLY A 118 1.68 3.38 -4.73
CA GLY A 118 1.82 3.22 -3.28
C GLY A 118 0.61 3.70 -2.48
N MET A 119 -0.22 4.59 -3.03
CA MET A 119 -1.48 4.97 -2.40
C MET A 119 -2.38 3.75 -2.13
N ALA A 120 -2.41 2.76 -3.02
CA ALA A 120 -3.20 1.55 -2.83
C ALA A 120 -2.76 0.72 -1.59
N SER A 121 -1.48 0.78 -1.24
CA SER A 121 -0.91 0.05 -0.10
C SER A 121 -1.27 0.67 1.26
N VAL A 122 -1.65 1.94 1.30
CA VAL A 122 -1.98 2.65 2.55
C VAL A 122 -3.49 2.87 2.76
N THR A 123 -4.34 2.49 1.80
CA THR A 123 -5.79 2.74 1.91
C THR A 123 -6.44 2.05 3.09
N VAL A 124 -6.20 0.74 3.29
CA VAL A 124 -6.76 -0.01 4.42
C VAL A 124 -6.21 0.50 5.75
N LEU A 125 -4.95 1.00 5.77
CA LEU A 125 -4.39 1.67 6.93
C LEU A 125 -5.15 2.95 7.25
N ILE A 126 -5.41 3.82 6.25
CA ILE A 126 -6.17 5.06 6.42
C ILE A 126 -7.56 4.77 7.02
N GLU A 127 -8.23 3.72 6.53
CA GLU A 127 -9.53 3.33 7.04
C GLU A 127 -9.50 2.86 8.50
N LYS A 128 -8.43 2.20 8.92
CA LYS A 128 -8.22 1.83 10.33
C LYS A 128 -7.85 3.01 11.24
N LEU A 129 -7.35 4.10 10.66
CA LEU A 129 -6.91 5.30 11.38
C LEU A 129 -7.97 6.41 11.43
N GLN A 130 -9.24 6.13 11.06
CA GLN A 130 -10.28 7.16 11.01
C GLN A 130 -10.48 7.90 12.34
N ASP A 131 -10.37 7.21 13.46
CA ASP A 131 -10.49 7.82 14.80
C ASP A 131 -9.35 8.81 15.12
N ASN A 132 -8.22 8.69 14.43
CA ASN A 132 -7.08 9.62 14.54
C ASN A 132 -7.23 10.84 13.63
N ASN A 133 -8.22 10.87 12.75
CA ASN A 133 -8.38 11.90 11.72
C ASN A 133 -7.06 12.22 10.98
N PRO A 134 -6.46 11.24 10.28
CA PRO A 134 -5.10 11.35 9.74
C PRO A 134 -5.02 12.42 8.66
N THR A 135 -3.91 13.15 8.62
CA THR A 135 -3.55 13.95 7.44
C THR A 135 -3.20 13.01 6.29
N ILE A 136 -3.92 13.10 5.17
CA ILE A 136 -3.75 12.23 4.02
C ILE A 136 -3.18 13.03 2.85
N LEU A 137 -1.99 12.63 2.39
CA LEU A 137 -1.30 13.27 1.27
C LEU A 137 -1.12 12.26 0.14
N MET A 138 -1.53 12.62 -1.07
CA MET A 138 -1.34 11.79 -2.26
C MET A 138 -0.56 12.56 -3.33
N GLY A 139 0.54 11.98 -3.80
CA GLY A 139 1.32 12.49 -4.93
C GLY A 139 1.19 11.62 -6.18
N ALA A 140 1.14 12.26 -7.34
CA ALA A 140 1.18 11.60 -8.64
C ALA A 140 1.88 12.48 -9.68
N ALA A 141 2.31 11.89 -10.80
CA ALA A 141 2.96 12.66 -11.86
C ALA A 141 1.97 13.66 -12.52
N THR A 142 0.73 13.23 -12.75
CA THR A 142 -0.31 14.02 -13.42
C THR A 142 -1.68 13.73 -12.81
N SER A 143 -2.67 14.58 -13.11
CA SER A 143 -4.07 14.39 -12.68
C SER A 143 -4.67 13.05 -13.14
N THR A 144 -4.26 12.56 -14.31
CA THR A 144 -4.76 11.27 -14.85
C THR A 144 -4.23 10.07 -14.09
N SER A 145 -3.16 10.23 -13.29
CA SER A 145 -2.57 9.21 -12.45
C SER A 145 -3.08 9.24 -11.00
N LEU A 146 -3.88 10.23 -10.65
CA LEU A 146 -4.55 10.30 -9.36
C LEU A 146 -5.74 9.34 -9.33
N PHE A 147 -5.78 8.48 -8.32
CA PHE A 147 -6.92 7.59 -8.06
C PHE A 147 -7.31 7.68 -6.58
N PHE A 148 -8.48 7.18 -6.21
CA PHE A 148 -9.05 7.32 -4.85
C PHE A 148 -9.27 8.75 -4.37
N LYS A 149 -9.16 9.76 -5.24
CA LYS A 149 -9.31 11.17 -4.86
C LYS A 149 -10.66 11.52 -4.23
N ASN A 150 -11.71 10.77 -4.57
CA ASN A 150 -13.05 10.94 -4.01
C ASN A 150 -13.35 9.97 -2.85
N ARG A 151 -12.40 9.12 -2.45
CA ARG A 151 -12.60 8.12 -1.39
C ARG A 151 -12.47 8.72 0.01
N TYR A 152 -11.67 9.77 0.15
CA TYR A 152 -11.42 10.44 1.41
C TYR A 152 -11.79 11.91 1.31
N LYS A 153 -12.54 12.42 2.32
CA LYS A 153 -13.05 13.77 2.31
C LYS A 153 -11.94 14.84 2.37
N ASP A 154 -10.90 14.58 3.15
CA ASP A 154 -9.85 15.55 3.46
C ASP A 154 -8.48 15.11 2.92
N ILE A 155 -8.44 14.52 1.71
CA ILE A 155 -7.19 14.18 1.02
C ILE A 155 -6.58 15.42 0.35
N THR A 156 -5.29 15.67 0.59
CA THR A 156 -4.53 16.69 -0.13
C THR A 156 -3.81 16.05 -1.32
N LEU A 157 -4.09 16.56 -2.52
CA LEU A 157 -3.55 16.05 -3.78
C LEU A 157 -2.38 16.88 -4.25
N PHE A 158 -1.34 16.21 -4.76
CA PHE A 158 -0.17 16.81 -5.38
C PHE A 158 0.05 16.20 -6.76
N THR A 159 0.38 17.05 -7.75
CA THR A 159 0.85 16.59 -9.06
C THR A 159 2.14 17.30 -9.44
N ASP A 160 3.09 16.54 -10.00
CA ASP A 160 4.40 17.07 -10.38
C ASP A 160 4.25 18.20 -11.40
N ASP A 161 3.30 18.07 -12.34
CA ASP A 161 3.01 19.03 -13.41
C ASP A 161 2.04 20.16 -13.00
N GLY A 162 1.34 20.03 -11.87
CA GLY A 162 0.33 20.99 -11.40
C GLY A 162 -1.01 20.86 -12.10
N SER A 163 -1.30 19.74 -12.77
CA SER A 163 -2.55 19.52 -13.49
C SER A 163 -3.78 19.32 -12.59
N GLU A 164 -3.57 18.94 -11.30
CA GLU A 164 -4.61 18.89 -10.28
C GLU A 164 -3.99 19.01 -8.88
N GLY A 165 -4.69 19.66 -7.96
CA GLY A 165 -4.21 19.85 -6.59
C GLY A 165 -3.06 20.86 -6.50
N ILE A 166 -2.12 20.60 -5.59
CA ILE A 166 -0.93 21.42 -5.37
C ILE A 166 0.17 20.96 -6.33
N LYS A 167 0.80 21.90 -7.05
CA LYS A 167 1.97 21.58 -7.87
C LYS A 167 3.18 21.29 -6.99
N GLY A 168 3.82 20.12 -7.16
CA GLY A 168 4.98 19.68 -6.39
C GLY A 168 4.77 18.32 -5.75
N TYR A 169 5.43 18.08 -4.63
CA TYR A 169 5.47 16.78 -3.97
C TYR A 169 4.85 16.83 -2.57
N PRO A 170 4.23 15.74 -2.10
CA PRO A 170 3.73 15.64 -0.71
C PRO A 170 4.79 15.98 0.35
N THR A 171 6.06 15.74 0.04
CA THR A 171 7.18 16.03 0.95
C THR A 171 7.47 17.52 1.12
N ASP A 172 7.03 18.37 0.21
CA ASP A 172 7.35 19.80 0.21
C ASP A 172 6.61 20.56 1.33
N VAL A 173 5.50 20.03 1.80
CA VAL A 173 4.65 20.65 2.85
C VAL A 173 4.84 20.04 4.24
N LEU A 174 5.71 19.04 4.40
CA LEU A 174 5.84 18.28 5.66
C LEU A 174 6.27 19.17 6.83
N GLU A 175 7.21 20.10 6.62
CA GLU A 175 7.69 21.01 7.67
C GLU A 175 6.56 21.91 8.17
N GLU A 176 5.78 22.50 7.27
CA GLU A 176 4.64 23.36 7.62
C GLU A 176 3.56 22.58 8.36
N LEU A 177 3.18 21.42 7.83
CA LEU A 177 2.14 20.58 8.42
C LEU A 177 2.55 20.02 9.78
N HIS A 178 3.80 19.62 9.95
CA HIS A 178 4.28 19.15 11.24
C HIS A 178 4.31 20.25 12.29
N ASN A 179 4.76 21.45 11.94
CA ASN A 179 4.74 22.62 12.85
C ASN A 179 3.31 22.95 13.31
N LYS A 180 2.31 22.69 12.47
CA LYS A 180 0.89 22.93 12.80
C LYS A 180 0.28 21.78 13.61
N ASN A 181 0.56 20.53 13.26
CA ASN A 181 -0.16 19.36 13.75
C ASN A 181 0.62 18.54 14.79
N GLY A 182 1.96 18.55 14.74
CA GLY A 182 2.83 17.81 15.67
C GLY A 182 2.69 16.29 15.48
N TYR A 183 3.11 15.73 14.32
CA TYR A 183 2.93 14.30 14.05
C TYR A 183 3.73 13.40 15.00
N ASP A 184 3.07 12.39 15.54
CA ASP A 184 3.67 11.30 16.31
C ASP A 184 4.27 10.23 15.40
N ILE A 185 3.58 9.94 14.27
CA ILE A 185 4.01 8.94 13.30
C ILE A 185 3.64 9.35 11.87
N ILE A 186 4.51 9.00 10.93
CA ILE A 186 4.25 9.13 9.49
C ILE A 186 4.36 7.75 8.84
N TYR A 187 3.30 7.35 8.15
CA TYR A 187 3.24 6.14 7.33
C TYR A 187 3.36 6.52 5.86
N THR A 188 4.10 5.72 5.09
CA THR A 188 4.28 6.03 3.67
C THR A 188 4.42 4.78 2.79
N CYS A 189 4.02 4.92 1.52
CA CYS A 189 4.33 3.98 0.45
C CYS A 189 4.37 4.73 -0.89
N GLY A 190 5.38 4.44 -1.71
CA GLY A 190 5.54 5.06 -3.03
C GLY A 190 6.97 5.03 -3.55
N PRO A 191 7.34 5.95 -4.45
CA PRO A 191 8.70 6.03 -5.00
C PRO A 191 9.77 6.15 -3.91
N GLU A 192 10.88 5.44 -4.07
CA GLU A 192 11.97 5.40 -3.06
C GLU A 192 12.48 6.80 -2.70
N ILE A 193 12.60 7.70 -3.69
CA ILE A 193 13.04 9.08 -3.44
C ILE A 193 12.07 9.85 -2.54
N MET A 194 10.76 9.59 -2.65
CA MET A 194 9.76 10.18 -1.77
C MET A 194 9.91 9.62 -0.36
N MET A 195 9.97 8.29 -0.24
CA MET A 195 10.11 7.62 1.07
C MET A 195 11.40 8.01 1.77
N SER A 196 12.54 8.16 1.05
CA SER A 196 13.81 8.63 1.60
C SER A 196 13.69 10.04 2.19
N LYS A 197 13.04 10.97 1.48
CA LYS A 197 12.79 12.32 2.01
C LYS A 197 11.93 12.31 3.27
N VAL A 198 10.89 11.46 3.32
CA VAL A 198 10.06 11.29 4.52
C VAL A 198 10.87 10.69 5.67
N PHE A 199 11.72 9.70 5.38
CA PHE A 199 12.64 9.10 6.35
C PHE A 199 13.58 10.14 6.97
N ASP A 200 14.26 10.94 6.14
CA ASP A 200 15.19 11.99 6.60
C ASP A 200 14.45 13.04 7.44
N PHE A 201 13.25 13.43 7.02
CA PHE A 201 12.38 14.33 7.76
C PHE A 201 12.02 13.76 9.15
N CYS A 202 11.56 12.53 9.21
CA CYS A 202 11.19 11.87 10.47
C CYS A 202 12.39 11.71 11.42
N LYS A 203 13.56 11.36 10.87
CA LYS A 203 14.80 11.26 11.62
C LYS A 203 15.21 12.61 12.22
N LYS A 204 15.12 13.69 11.44
CA LYS A 204 15.43 15.06 11.87
C LYS A 204 14.53 15.52 13.03
N HIS A 205 13.24 15.21 12.97
CA HIS A 205 12.24 15.67 13.92
C HIS A 205 11.90 14.66 15.04
N ASN A 206 12.59 13.51 15.07
CA ASN A 206 12.32 12.41 16.01
C ASN A 206 10.86 11.91 15.97
N ILE A 207 10.30 11.81 14.77
CA ILE A 207 8.96 11.30 14.50
C ILE A 207 9.05 9.80 14.20
N GLN A 208 8.10 8.99 14.68
CA GLN A 208 8.03 7.59 14.28
C GLN A 208 7.73 7.50 12.77
N PHE A 209 8.30 6.50 12.13
CA PHE A 209 8.20 6.33 10.68
C PHE A 209 8.03 4.86 10.34
N GLU A 210 7.13 4.58 9.39
CA GLU A 210 7.02 3.28 8.75
C GLU A 210 6.75 3.44 7.26
N ALA A 211 7.48 2.67 6.46
CA ALA A 211 7.34 2.63 5.01
C ALA A 211 7.12 1.21 4.50
N SER A 212 6.21 1.05 3.56
CA SER A 212 6.04 -0.20 2.82
C SER A 212 6.93 -0.18 1.59
N LEU A 213 7.92 -1.08 1.55
CA LEU A 213 8.87 -1.19 0.44
C LEU A 213 8.35 -2.09 -0.67
N GLU A 214 8.58 -1.69 -1.90
CA GLU A 214 8.32 -2.49 -3.09
C GLU A 214 9.61 -3.16 -3.57
N ARG A 215 9.59 -4.48 -3.75
CA ARG A 215 10.69 -5.26 -4.33
C ARG A 215 10.13 -6.35 -5.23
N TYR A 216 10.95 -6.79 -6.17
CA TYR A 216 10.60 -7.95 -6.99
C TYR A 216 10.51 -9.20 -6.09
N MET A 217 9.36 -9.85 -6.09
CA MET A 217 9.11 -11.05 -5.30
C MET A 217 8.75 -12.23 -6.21
N LYS A 218 9.23 -13.43 -5.83
CA LYS A 218 8.85 -14.70 -6.46
C LYS A 218 8.08 -15.59 -5.50
N CYS A 219 8.71 -15.99 -4.38
CA CYS A 219 8.07 -16.94 -3.46
C CYS A 219 7.06 -16.30 -2.52
N GLY A 220 7.26 -15.06 -2.08
CA GLY A 220 6.43 -14.36 -1.10
C GLY A 220 6.60 -14.83 0.36
N ILE A 221 7.42 -15.86 0.62
CA ILE A 221 7.52 -16.57 1.91
C ILE A 221 8.95 -16.65 2.47
N GLY A 222 9.87 -15.83 1.96
CA GLY A 222 11.23 -15.75 2.51
C GLY A 222 12.17 -16.89 2.15
N VAL A 223 11.94 -17.64 1.05
CA VAL A 223 12.76 -18.81 0.68
C VAL A 223 13.75 -18.51 -0.45
N CYS A 224 13.34 -17.76 -1.48
CA CYS A 224 14.13 -17.63 -2.71
C CYS A 224 15.19 -16.52 -2.69
N GLY A 225 15.17 -15.60 -1.71
CA GLY A 225 16.10 -14.47 -1.61
C GLY A 225 15.91 -13.37 -2.65
N GLN A 226 14.95 -13.47 -3.58
CA GLN A 226 14.80 -12.53 -4.71
C GLN A 226 14.46 -11.10 -4.27
N CYS A 227 13.79 -10.94 -3.13
CA CYS A 227 13.37 -9.65 -2.60
C CYS A 227 14.32 -9.06 -1.54
N VAL A 228 15.55 -9.57 -1.44
CA VAL A 228 16.54 -9.06 -0.46
C VAL A 228 16.85 -7.59 -0.74
N CYS A 229 16.79 -6.78 0.31
CA CYS A 229 17.15 -5.38 0.36
C CYS A 229 17.91 -5.15 1.67
N ASP A 230 19.16 -4.69 1.60
CA ASP A 230 20.02 -4.43 2.77
C ASP A 230 20.04 -5.57 3.79
N GLY A 231 20.16 -6.81 3.28
CA GLY A 231 20.23 -8.03 4.09
C GLY A 231 18.89 -8.55 4.63
N GLN A 232 17.78 -7.84 4.41
CA GLN A 232 16.44 -8.23 4.85
C GLN A 232 15.60 -8.74 3.67
N MET A 233 14.80 -9.76 3.89
CA MET A 233 13.86 -10.29 2.88
C MET A 233 12.53 -9.54 2.97
N VAL A 234 12.26 -8.62 2.04
CA VAL A 234 11.06 -7.76 2.07
C VAL A 234 9.75 -8.54 2.18
N CYS A 235 9.65 -9.73 1.59
CA CYS A 235 8.43 -10.53 1.68
C CYS A 235 8.22 -11.20 3.05
N LYS A 236 9.27 -11.33 3.88
CA LYS A 236 9.23 -12.01 5.18
C LYS A 236 9.43 -11.03 6.34
N ASP A 237 10.49 -10.20 6.25
CA ASP A 237 10.89 -9.27 7.30
C ASP A 237 10.13 -7.94 7.22
N GLY A 238 9.52 -7.63 6.03
CA GLY A 238 8.65 -6.51 5.72
C GLY A 238 7.29 -6.98 5.20
N PRO A 239 6.65 -6.30 4.26
CA PRO A 239 7.16 -5.17 3.46
C PRO A 239 7.25 -3.85 4.21
N VAL A 240 6.65 -3.74 5.40
CA VAL A 240 6.67 -2.54 6.22
C VAL A 240 7.90 -2.53 7.11
N PHE A 241 8.67 -1.46 7.04
CA PHE A 241 9.90 -1.25 7.83
C PHE A 241 9.83 0.10 8.53
N ASN A 242 10.35 0.13 9.76
CA ASN A 242 10.49 1.35 10.56
C ASN A 242 11.86 2.01 10.39
N LEU A 243 12.05 3.19 11.02
CA LEU A 243 13.31 3.94 11.00
C LEU A 243 14.53 3.08 11.37
N GLN A 244 14.41 2.25 12.41
CA GLN A 244 15.53 1.45 12.91
C GLN A 244 15.95 0.38 11.89
N ALA A 245 14.99 -0.27 11.27
CA ALA A 245 15.25 -1.31 10.28
C ALA A 245 15.90 -0.78 9.00
N LEU A 246 15.65 0.50 8.65
CA LEU A 246 16.18 1.16 7.45
C LEU A 246 17.43 2.01 7.71
N SER A 247 17.90 2.10 8.96
CA SER A 247 19.09 2.88 9.33
C SER A 247 20.39 2.05 9.39
N ASN A 248 20.32 0.74 9.12
CA ASN A 248 21.44 -0.22 9.21
C ASN A 248 22.08 -0.44 7.81
#